data_daf67bacd38cdedfbda3cc0793338aa0
#
_entry.id   daf67bacd38cdedfbda3cc0793338aa0
#
_cell.length_a   1.000
_cell.length_b   1.000
_cell.length_c   1.000
_cell.angle_alpha   90.00
_cell.angle_beta   90.00
_cell.angle_gamma   90.00
#
_symmetry.space_group_name_H-M   'P 1'
#
loop_
_entity.id
_entity.type
_entity.pdbx_description
1 polymer ?
#
loop_
_entity_poly.entity_id
_entity_poly.type
_entity_poly.pdbx_seq_one_letter_code
_entity_poly.pdbx_strand_id
1 'polypeptide(L)'
;VVDGFSSGKFLAKKLYENECALFHVVSSSDLDGYYYAGFDSSIYERSIVHTDTTFTLAELRHFNPDVIIAGAESGVLLADLLNEQLGLDYVNEFSRSRARRNKYEMIQCVTEAGLSAPAQCAVDTWSDGKDWVAAHGRFPLVVKPLESAGADGVYICRDLAACKGAFKALLGTRNKLSLENSQVLLQEYLVGTEYVVNMVSLNGYQLVTEVVKYTKRVLETGSIVYDIDQLLACTDAPYAELVAYTRKVVKCLGIRNGPSHAEVMYTEDGPKLVEIAARTDGILRPGVSALTTGLGQIDACALSITRPLEFEQLLAGNQDYVLSRHTYNVCLINHSEGVFCTGAFVQQLRSLASFFEVVFYVENGQRIAPTRDVFSQPGTVYLVHTDLAQIEADYARIREMEAAGIYLQEKK
;
A
#
# COMPACT_ATOMS: atom_id res chain seq x y z
N VAL A 1 3.21 -17.40 7.07
CA VAL A 1 3.21 -16.00 6.58
C VAL A 1 4.62 -15.66 6.14
N VAL A 2 4.75 -15.13 4.91
CA VAL A 2 6.04 -14.60 4.40
C VAL A 2 6.08 -13.11 4.66
N ASP A 3 7.11 -12.63 5.37
CA ASP A 3 7.26 -11.25 5.80
C ASP A 3 6.03 -10.69 6.54
N GLY A 4 5.73 -11.24 7.70
CA GLY A 4 4.64 -10.80 8.58
C GLY A 4 4.84 -9.40 9.16
N PHE A 5 5.35 -8.46 8.36
CA PHE A 5 5.69 -7.08 8.68
C PHE A 5 4.63 -6.10 8.19
N SER A 6 4.84 -4.80 8.41
CA SER A 6 3.91 -3.74 7.99
C SER A 6 2.47 -4.07 8.44
N SER A 7 1.49 -4.07 7.54
CA SER A 7 0.11 -4.51 7.81
C SER A 7 -0.03 -6.02 7.96
N GLY A 8 0.91 -6.82 7.45
CA GLY A 8 0.94 -8.27 7.64
C GLY A 8 1.00 -8.71 9.09
N LYS A 9 1.52 -7.88 10.00
CA LYS A 9 1.48 -8.12 11.45
C LYS A 9 0.04 -8.16 12.00
N PHE A 10 -0.87 -7.35 11.45
CA PHE A 10 -2.29 -7.38 11.84
C PHE A 10 -2.99 -8.64 11.32
N LEU A 11 -2.66 -9.06 10.08
CA LEU A 11 -3.18 -10.30 9.53
C LEU A 11 -2.68 -11.51 10.31
N ALA A 12 -1.39 -11.57 10.60
CA ALA A 12 -0.82 -12.65 11.41
C ALA A 12 -1.45 -12.70 12.80
N LYS A 13 -1.59 -11.56 13.48
CA LYS A 13 -2.28 -11.47 14.76
C LYS A 13 -3.72 -11.98 14.66
N LYS A 14 -4.46 -11.58 13.62
CA LYS A 14 -5.84 -12.01 13.41
C LYS A 14 -5.95 -13.51 13.15
N LEU A 15 -5.02 -14.10 12.38
CA LEU A 15 -4.95 -15.55 12.18
C LEU A 15 -4.64 -16.29 13.49
N TYR A 16 -3.70 -15.78 14.29
CA TYR A 16 -3.39 -16.32 15.62
C TYR A 16 -4.61 -16.28 16.56
N GLU A 17 -5.36 -15.16 16.58
CA GLU A 17 -6.60 -15.02 17.34
C GLU A 17 -7.72 -15.98 16.86
N ASN A 18 -7.64 -16.47 15.61
CA ASN A 18 -8.51 -17.52 15.05
C ASN A 18 -7.89 -18.92 15.20
N GLU A 19 -6.98 -19.11 16.15
CA GLU A 19 -6.37 -20.40 16.52
C GLU A 19 -5.56 -21.07 15.40
N CYS A 20 -5.03 -20.28 14.44
CA CYS A 20 -4.12 -20.79 13.42
C CYS A 20 -2.72 -20.99 14.02
N ALA A 21 -2.10 -22.13 13.73
CA ALA A 21 -0.67 -22.34 13.90
C ALA A 21 0.11 -21.51 12.87
N LEU A 22 1.02 -20.66 13.32
CA LEU A 22 1.71 -19.72 12.43
C LEU A 22 3.19 -20.05 12.28
N PHE A 23 3.64 -20.11 11.03
CA PHE A 23 5.05 -20.19 10.66
C PHE A 23 5.46 -18.92 9.93
N HIS A 24 6.58 -18.32 10.32
CA HIS A 24 7.10 -17.10 9.71
C HIS A 24 8.32 -17.37 8.84
N VAL A 25 8.30 -16.84 7.62
CA VAL A 25 9.44 -16.84 6.70
C VAL A 25 9.83 -15.40 6.45
N VAL A 26 11.05 -15.00 6.79
CA VAL A 26 11.65 -13.72 6.41
C VAL A 26 12.25 -13.89 5.03
N SER A 27 11.82 -13.11 4.04
CA SER A 27 12.23 -13.28 2.64
C SER A 27 13.69 -12.94 2.39
N SER A 28 14.28 -12.04 3.17
CA SER A 28 15.69 -11.64 3.06
C SER A 28 16.22 -11.16 4.40
N SER A 29 17.49 -11.47 4.69
CA SER A 29 18.22 -10.92 5.84
C SER A 29 18.51 -9.41 5.73
N ASP A 30 18.42 -8.86 4.51
CA ASP A 30 18.82 -7.49 4.18
C ASP A 30 17.65 -6.49 4.27
N LEU A 31 16.50 -6.91 4.82
CA LEU A 31 15.36 -6.03 5.03
C LEU A 31 15.68 -4.96 6.08
N ASP A 32 15.34 -3.71 5.78
CA ASP A 32 15.55 -2.58 6.70
C ASP A 32 14.81 -2.80 8.03
N GLY A 33 15.45 -2.41 9.14
CA GLY A 33 14.89 -2.48 10.49
C GLY A 33 13.52 -1.79 10.64
N TYR A 34 13.21 -0.82 9.80
CA TYR A 34 11.90 -0.17 9.72
C TYR A 34 10.75 -1.18 9.52
N TYR A 35 10.96 -2.24 8.73
CA TYR A 35 9.92 -3.25 8.49
C TYR A 35 9.50 -4.00 9.75
N TYR A 36 10.41 -4.15 10.71
CA TYR A 36 10.16 -4.88 11.96
C TYR A 36 9.38 -4.08 13.02
N ALA A 37 9.04 -2.82 12.75
CA ALA A 37 8.32 -1.98 13.69
C ALA A 37 6.97 -2.60 14.10
N GLY A 38 6.85 -2.97 15.39
CA GLY A 38 5.66 -3.61 15.94
C GLY A 38 5.45 -5.07 15.49
N PHE A 39 6.49 -5.74 14.99
CA PHE A 39 6.48 -7.18 14.74
C PHE A 39 6.52 -7.94 16.07
N ASP A 40 5.59 -8.89 16.23
CA ASP A 40 5.53 -9.77 17.38
C ASP A 40 5.90 -11.21 16.97
N SER A 41 7.10 -11.63 17.34
CA SER A 41 7.59 -12.99 17.04
C SER A 41 6.92 -14.07 17.89
N SER A 42 6.30 -13.69 19.02
CA SER A 42 5.76 -14.67 19.99
C SER A 42 4.50 -15.40 19.51
N ILE A 43 3.81 -14.85 18.49
CA ILE A 43 2.62 -15.48 17.90
C ILE A 43 2.94 -16.58 16.89
N TYR A 44 4.21 -16.76 16.54
CA TYR A 44 4.66 -17.77 15.59
C TYR A 44 5.30 -18.96 16.31
N GLU A 45 4.92 -20.17 15.94
CA GLU A 45 5.57 -21.38 16.44
C GLU A 45 7.03 -21.47 16.00
N ARG A 46 7.32 -20.95 14.82
CA ARG A 46 8.67 -20.91 14.26
C ARG A 46 8.84 -19.73 13.30
N SER A 47 10.05 -19.17 13.29
CA SER A 47 10.48 -18.15 12.33
C SER A 47 11.83 -18.56 11.73
N ILE A 48 11.94 -18.47 10.39
CA ILE A 48 13.19 -18.72 9.66
C ILE A 48 13.49 -17.57 8.71
N VAL A 49 14.75 -17.42 8.34
CA VAL A 49 15.19 -16.56 7.24
C VAL A 49 15.37 -17.42 5.99
N HIS A 50 14.78 -17.00 4.89
CA HIS A 50 14.98 -17.63 3.60
C HIS A 50 16.42 -17.46 3.14
N THR A 51 17.16 -18.58 2.99
CA THR A 51 18.52 -18.60 2.45
C THR A 51 18.54 -19.17 1.05
N ASP A 52 17.78 -20.24 0.86
CA ASP A 52 17.51 -20.88 -0.42
C ASP A 52 16.19 -21.63 -0.39
N THR A 53 15.66 -21.93 -1.57
CA THR A 53 14.35 -22.58 -1.73
C THR A 53 14.32 -23.99 -1.14
N THR A 54 15.41 -24.75 -1.26
CA THR A 54 15.48 -26.15 -0.78
C THR A 54 15.34 -26.22 0.73
N PHE A 55 16.10 -25.37 1.44
CA PHE A 55 16.02 -25.25 2.90
C PHE A 55 14.62 -24.85 3.34
N THR A 56 14.08 -23.75 2.76
CA THR A 56 12.78 -23.23 3.16
C THR A 56 11.65 -24.22 2.91
N LEU A 57 11.67 -24.93 1.78
CA LEU A 57 10.69 -25.99 1.49
C LEU A 57 10.80 -27.20 2.43
N ALA A 58 12.02 -27.58 2.85
CA ALA A 58 12.19 -28.67 3.81
C ALA A 58 11.54 -28.32 5.18
N GLU A 59 11.78 -27.10 5.66
CA GLU A 59 11.19 -26.58 6.88
C GLU A 59 9.66 -26.50 6.80
N LEU A 60 9.13 -25.97 5.68
CA LEU A 60 7.69 -25.86 5.47
C LEU A 60 7.02 -27.23 5.31
N ARG A 61 7.64 -28.20 4.63
CA ARG A 61 7.10 -29.57 4.55
C ARG A 61 7.01 -30.26 5.92
N HIS A 62 7.96 -29.95 6.81
CA HIS A 62 7.89 -30.45 8.19
C HIS A 62 6.74 -29.81 8.98
N PHE A 63 6.51 -28.51 8.79
CA PHE A 63 5.39 -27.77 9.40
C PHE A 63 4.04 -28.13 8.76
N ASN A 64 4.02 -28.49 7.47
CA ASN A 64 2.86 -28.85 6.66
C ASN A 64 1.77 -27.77 6.61
N PRO A 65 2.06 -26.57 6.04
CA PRO A 65 1.09 -25.48 6.02
C PRO A 65 -0.07 -25.74 5.05
N ASP A 66 -1.28 -25.32 5.42
CA ASP A 66 -2.46 -25.30 4.54
C ASP A 66 -2.44 -24.10 3.59
N VAL A 67 -1.89 -22.97 4.04
CA VAL A 67 -1.87 -21.70 3.31
C VAL A 67 -0.53 -20.99 3.51
N ILE A 68 0.02 -20.44 2.43
CA ILE A 68 1.14 -19.48 2.49
C ILE A 68 0.66 -18.15 1.92
N ILE A 69 0.84 -17.06 2.69
CA ILE A 69 0.39 -15.73 2.33
C ILE A 69 1.50 -14.70 2.55
N ALA A 70 1.59 -13.71 1.66
CA ALA A 70 2.49 -12.58 1.83
C ALA A 70 1.91 -11.59 2.86
N GLY A 71 2.69 -11.26 3.89
CA GLY A 71 2.34 -10.21 4.86
C GLY A 71 2.78 -8.82 4.42
N ALA A 72 3.86 -8.73 3.63
CA ALA A 72 4.41 -7.49 3.11
C ALA A 72 4.76 -7.60 1.63
N GLU A 73 5.06 -6.45 1.02
CA GLU A 73 5.40 -6.32 -0.40
C GLU A 73 6.62 -7.18 -0.79
N SER A 74 7.64 -7.25 0.08
CA SER A 74 8.86 -8.04 -0.11
C SER A 74 8.60 -9.55 -0.19
N GLY A 75 7.54 -10.02 0.48
CA GLY A 75 7.22 -11.44 0.58
C GLY A 75 6.42 -12.02 -0.60
N VAL A 76 5.88 -11.19 -1.51
CA VAL A 76 4.92 -11.62 -2.55
C VAL A 76 5.49 -12.69 -3.47
N LEU A 77 6.68 -12.45 -4.07
CA LEU A 77 7.29 -13.41 -5.00
C LEU A 77 7.65 -14.73 -4.31
N LEU A 78 8.18 -14.66 -3.09
CA LEU A 78 8.55 -15.85 -2.34
C LEU A 78 7.32 -16.65 -1.92
N ALA A 79 6.25 -15.99 -1.49
CA ALA A 79 5.00 -16.65 -1.14
C ALA A 79 4.40 -17.39 -2.34
N ASP A 80 4.37 -16.77 -3.52
CA ASP A 80 3.90 -17.39 -4.75
C ASP A 80 4.77 -18.61 -5.14
N LEU A 81 6.10 -18.49 -5.05
CA LEU A 81 7.03 -19.59 -5.34
C LEU A 81 6.82 -20.78 -4.39
N LEU A 82 6.71 -20.53 -3.10
CA LEU A 82 6.54 -21.57 -2.09
C LEU A 82 5.19 -22.27 -2.23
N ASN A 83 4.13 -21.53 -2.53
CA ASN A 83 2.80 -22.09 -2.84
C ASN A 83 2.85 -23.05 -4.04
N GLU A 84 3.46 -22.61 -5.14
CA GLU A 84 3.61 -23.44 -6.35
C GLU A 84 4.41 -24.72 -6.08
N GLN A 85 5.54 -24.61 -5.35
CA GLN A 85 6.42 -25.74 -5.05
C GLN A 85 5.82 -26.76 -4.06
N LEU A 86 4.91 -26.32 -3.22
CA LEU A 86 4.20 -27.19 -2.26
C LEU A 86 2.88 -27.72 -2.82
N GLY A 87 2.38 -27.18 -3.92
CA GLY A 87 1.11 -27.58 -4.53
C GLY A 87 -0.09 -27.28 -3.66
N LEU A 88 -0.11 -26.11 -2.99
CA LEU A 88 -1.22 -25.71 -2.13
C LEU A 88 -2.42 -25.23 -2.97
N ASP A 89 -3.61 -25.27 -2.39
CA ASP A 89 -4.86 -24.87 -3.07
C ASP A 89 -5.15 -23.37 -3.01
N TYR A 90 -4.79 -22.72 -1.89
CA TYR A 90 -4.98 -21.28 -1.70
C TYR A 90 -3.86 -20.47 -2.36
N VAL A 91 -3.86 -20.42 -3.70
CA VAL A 91 -2.75 -19.88 -4.50
C VAL A 91 -3.23 -18.87 -5.54
N ASN A 92 -2.29 -18.02 -5.97
CA ASN A 92 -2.43 -17.14 -7.13
C ASN A 92 -1.77 -17.77 -8.36
N GLU A 93 -2.07 -17.29 -9.55
CA GLU A 93 -1.46 -17.81 -10.78
C GLU A 93 0.05 -17.54 -10.79
N PHE A 94 0.88 -18.58 -10.62
CA PHE A 94 2.33 -18.43 -10.51
C PHE A 94 2.96 -17.80 -11.76
N SER A 95 2.44 -18.11 -12.96
CA SER A 95 2.90 -17.51 -14.23
C SER A 95 2.76 -15.98 -14.28
N ARG A 96 1.94 -15.39 -13.41
CA ARG A 96 1.73 -13.95 -13.27
C ARG A 96 2.44 -13.34 -12.03
N SER A 97 3.22 -14.13 -11.29
CA SER A 97 3.84 -13.68 -10.05
C SER A 97 4.70 -12.43 -10.25
N ARG A 98 5.55 -12.39 -11.27
CA ARG A 98 6.35 -11.21 -11.60
C ARG A 98 5.52 -9.97 -11.88
N ALA A 99 4.42 -10.10 -12.62
CA ALA A 99 3.55 -8.99 -12.93
C ALA A 99 2.86 -8.39 -11.68
N ARG A 100 2.82 -9.11 -10.57
CA ARG A 100 2.33 -8.59 -9.28
C ARG A 100 3.38 -7.76 -8.51
N ARG A 101 4.63 -7.69 -9.02
CA ARG A 101 5.74 -6.94 -8.41
C ARG A 101 6.40 -5.95 -9.35
N ASN A 102 6.60 -6.35 -10.61
CA ASN A 102 7.24 -5.53 -11.62
C ASN A 102 6.23 -4.61 -12.29
N LYS A 103 6.36 -3.31 -12.08
CA LYS A 103 5.42 -2.28 -12.57
C LYS A 103 5.26 -2.27 -14.09
N TYR A 104 6.32 -2.58 -14.83
CA TYR A 104 6.25 -2.68 -16.29
C TYR A 104 5.40 -3.88 -16.72
N GLU A 105 5.74 -5.07 -16.21
CA GLU A 105 5.00 -6.30 -16.53
C GLU A 105 3.54 -6.22 -16.06
N MET A 106 3.29 -5.58 -14.90
CA MET A 106 1.95 -5.33 -14.36
C MET A 106 1.07 -4.55 -15.36
N ILE A 107 1.54 -3.40 -15.80
CA ILE A 107 0.80 -2.53 -16.74
C ILE A 107 0.72 -3.19 -18.12
N GLN A 108 1.72 -3.98 -18.53
CA GLN A 108 1.65 -4.77 -19.75
C GLN A 108 0.52 -5.78 -19.72
N CYS A 109 0.36 -6.55 -18.63
CA CYS A 109 -0.78 -7.46 -18.45
C CYS A 109 -2.13 -6.74 -18.53
N VAL A 110 -2.23 -5.54 -17.93
CA VAL A 110 -3.45 -4.72 -17.97
C VAL A 110 -3.76 -4.29 -19.40
N THR A 111 -2.75 -3.84 -20.14
CA THR A 111 -2.88 -3.43 -21.56
C THR A 111 -3.27 -4.59 -22.45
N GLU A 112 -2.62 -5.77 -22.30
CA GLU A 112 -2.94 -6.99 -23.05
C GLU A 112 -4.35 -7.51 -22.78
N ALA A 113 -4.88 -7.25 -21.58
CA ALA A 113 -6.28 -7.53 -21.24
C ALA A 113 -7.29 -6.51 -21.85
N GLY A 114 -6.81 -5.52 -22.61
CA GLY A 114 -7.65 -4.49 -23.23
C GLY A 114 -8.18 -3.46 -22.25
N LEU A 115 -7.57 -3.31 -21.08
CA LEU A 115 -7.96 -2.35 -20.07
C LEU A 115 -7.18 -1.04 -20.26
N SER A 116 -7.79 0.08 -19.83
CA SER A 116 -7.12 1.38 -19.85
C SER A 116 -5.91 1.37 -18.92
N ALA A 117 -4.77 1.82 -19.42
CA ALA A 117 -3.49 1.80 -18.72
C ALA A 117 -2.60 2.97 -19.19
N PRO A 118 -1.64 3.43 -18.37
CA PRO A 118 -0.69 4.45 -18.78
C PRO A 118 0.24 3.92 -19.87
N ALA A 119 0.62 4.77 -20.83
CA ALA A 119 1.70 4.49 -21.76
C ALA A 119 3.03 4.38 -21.01
N GLN A 120 3.89 3.42 -21.39
CA GLN A 120 5.13 3.19 -20.65
C GLN A 120 6.23 2.55 -21.51
N CYS A 121 7.47 2.65 -21.02
CA CYS A 121 8.63 1.98 -21.56
C CYS A 121 9.63 1.66 -20.45
N ALA A 122 10.15 0.44 -20.42
CA ALA A 122 11.26 0.05 -19.55
C ALA A 122 12.56 0.08 -20.36
N VAL A 123 13.59 0.78 -19.87
CA VAL A 123 14.84 0.99 -20.60
C VAL A 123 16.06 0.81 -19.69
N ASP A 124 17.14 0.26 -20.27
CA ASP A 124 18.46 0.15 -19.65
C ASP A 124 19.46 1.14 -20.25
N THR A 125 19.12 1.76 -21.40
CA THR A 125 19.92 2.82 -22.02
C THR A 125 19.15 4.14 -22.11
N TRP A 126 19.87 5.26 -21.99
CA TRP A 126 19.25 6.57 -22.19
C TRP A 126 18.89 6.83 -23.65
N SER A 127 19.56 6.19 -24.61
CA SER A 127 19.21 6.33 -26.04
C SER A 127 17.77 5.93 -26.29
N ASP A 128 17.40 4.72 -25.84
CA ASP A 128 16.06 4.16 -26.02
C ASP A 128 15.01 4.96 -25.26
N GLY A 129 15.36 5.40 -24.03
CA GLY A 129 14.49 6.28 -23.22
C GLY A 129 14.22 7.62 -23.90
N LYS A 130 15.24 8.24 -24.50
CA LYS A 130 15.11 9.48 -25.24
C LYS A 130 14.19 9.34 -26.46
N ASP A 131 14.34 8.24 -27.20
CA ASP A 131 13.53 8.00 -28.39
C ASP A 131 12.07 7.75 -28.03
N TRP A 132 11.81 7.01 -26.94
CA TRP A 132 10.45 6.84 -26.43
C TRP A 132 9.85 8.17 -25.96
N VAL A 133 10.59 9.01 -25.21
CA VAL A 133 10.11 10.34 -24.76
C VAL A 133 9.78 11.21 -25.96
N ALA A 134 10.60 11.20 -27.01
CA ALA A 134 10.35 11.96 -28.24
C ALA A 134 9.09 11.46 -28.96
N ALA A 135 8.87 10.15 -29.04
CA ALA A 135 7.68 9.55 -29.65
C ALA A 135 6.41 9.83 -28.84
N HIS A 136 6.49 9.78 -27.50
CA HIS A 136 5.37 10.09 -26.60
C HIS A 136 4.94 11.55 -26.68
N GLY A 137 5.91 12.47 -26.77
CA GLY A 137 5.71 13.89 -27.10
C GLY A 137 4.96 14.73 -26.04
N ARG A 138 4.72 14.21 -24.84
CA ARG A 138 3.95 14.88 -23.78
C ARG A 138 4.72 14.89 -22.46
N PHE A 139 4.57 15.98 -21.70
CA PHE A 139 5.05 16.12 -20.33
C PHE A 139 3.93 16.59 -19.40
N PRO A 140 4.02 16.35 -18.09
CA PRO A 140 5.11 15.65 -17.41
C PRO A 140 5.12 14.14 -17.65
N LEU A 141 6.25 13.49 -17.35
CA LEU A 141 6.42 12.04 -17.33
C LEU A 141 6.82 11.58 -15.92
N VAL A 142 6.54 10.33 -15.60
CA VAL A 142 7.05 9.67 -14.40
C VAL A 142 8.26 8.81 -14.77
N VAL A 143 9.36 8.96 -14.03
CA VAL A 143 10.55 8.12 -14.11
C VAL A 143 10.73 7.42 -12.77
N LYS A 144 10.73 6.08 -12.74
CA LYS A 144 10.71 5.31 -11.49
C LYS A 144 11.37 3.93 -11.63
N PRO A 145 11.74 3.27 -10.52
CA PRO A 145 12.16 1.85 -10.55
C PRO A 145 11.01 0.94 -11.00
N LEU A 146 11.36 -0.22 -11.58
CA LEU A 146 10.38 -1.24 -11.94
C LEU A 146 9.79 -1.93 -10.68
N GLU A 147 10.61 -2.12 -9.67
CA GLU A 147 10.26 -2.79 -8.42
C GLU A 147 10.72 -1.92 -7.24
N SER A 148 9.78 -1.32 -6.51
CA SER A 148 10.03 -0.50 -5.32
C SER A 148 8.76 -0.46 -4.47
N ALA A 149 8.81 0.23 -3.33
CA ALA A 149 7.65 0.44 -2.46
C ALA A 149 7.63 1.88 -1.91
N GLY A 150 6.45 2.43 -1.64
CA GLY A 150 6.28 3.69 -0.93
C GLY A 150 6.82 4.92 -1.67
N ALA A 151 6.64 5.02 -2.97
CA ALA A 151 7.14 6.11 -3.84
C ALA A 151 8.68 6.27 -3.86
N ASP A 152 9.43 5.23 -3.47
CA ASP A 152 10.89 5.24 -3.52
C ASP A 152 11.40 5.35 -4.96
N GLY A 153 12.22 6.38 -5.24
CA GLY A 153 12.80 6.64 -6.55
C GLY A 153 11.81 7.12 -7.61
N VAL A 154 10.67 7.70 -7.25
CA VAL A 154 9.68 8.26 -8.18
C VAL A 154 9.99 9.73 -8.49
N TYR A 155 10.19 10.05 -9.77
CA TYR A 155 10.46 11.40 -10.25
C TYR A 155 9.38 11.85 -11.22
N ILE A 156 8.81 13.04 -11.00
CA ILE A 156 7.92 13.71 -11.95
C ILE A 156 8.77 14.67 -12.78
N CYS A 157 8.94 14.36 -14.07
CA CYS A 157 9.84 15.03 -14.98
C CYS A 157 9.06 15.92 -15.95
N ARG A 158 9.36 17.23 -15.96
CA ARG A 158 8.63 18.22 -16.75
C ARG A 158 9.28 18.50 -18.11
N ASP A 159 10.46 17.94 -18.36
CA ASP A 159 11.22 18.07 -19.61
C ASP A 159 12.19 16.89 -19.80
N LEU A 160 12.80 16.83 -20.97
CA LEU A 160 13.76 15.79 -21.34
C LEU A 160 15.02 15.78 -20.45
N ALA A 161 15.46 16.95 -19.99
CA ALA A 161 16.65 17.04 -19.14
C ALA A 161 16.38 16.45 -17.75
N ALA A 162 15.20 16.72 -17.18
CA ALA A 162 14.73 16.11 -15.94
C ALA A 162 14.61 14.58 -16.06
N CYS A 163 14.03 14.06 -17.17
CA CYS A 163 13.97 12.61 -17.42
C CYS A 163 15.37 11.99 -17.46
N LYS A 164 16.32 12.62 -18.16
CA LYS A 164 17.70 12.15 -18.21
C LYS A 164 18.39 12.16 -16.85
N GLY A 165 18.13 13.19 -16.04
CA GLY A 165 18.63 13.30 -14.66
C GLY A 165 18.13 12.16 -13.79
N ALA A 166 16.81 11.93 -13.79
CA ALA A 166 16.15 10.87 -13.06
C ALA A 166 16.62 9.48 -13.49
N PHE A 167 16.71 9.22 -14.81
CA PHE A 167 17.26 7.97 -15.34
C PHE A 167 18.66 7.67 -14.79
N LYS A 168 19.57 8.67 -14.82
CA LYS A 168 20.94 8.51 -14.31
C LYS A 168 21.00 8.32 -12.79
N ALA A 169 20.06 8.93 -12.05
CA ALA A 169 19.98 8.80 -10.61
C ALA A 169 19.49 7.42 -10.17
N LEU A 170 18.72 6.73 -11.03
CA LEU A 170 18.12 5.44 -10.70
C LEU A 170 18.93 4.25 -11.20
N LEU A 171 19.38 4.30 -12.47
CA LEU A 171 20.04 3.15 -13.10
C LEU A 171 21.30 2.72 -12.33
N GLY A 172 21.40 1.42 -12.02
CA GLY A 172 22.51 0.80 -11.29
C GLY A 172 22.54 1.10 -9.79
N THR A 173 21.54 1.81 -9.25
CA THR A 173 21.43 2.04 -7.79
C THR A 173 20.58 0.97 -7.13
N ARG A 174 20.72 0.79 -5.81
CA ARG A 174 19.84 -0.05 -5.00
C ARG A 174 18.71 0.78 -4.40
N ASN A 175 17.49 0.25 -4.48
CA ASN A 175 16.29 0.84 -3.91
C ASN A 175 16.11 0.41 -2.44
N LYS A 176 15.04 0.90 -1.78
CA LYS A 176 14.72 0.56 -0.37
C LYS A 176 14.39 -0.91 -0.11
N LEU A 177 14.09 -1.68 -1.15
CA LEU A 177 13.94 -3.14 -1.08
C LEU A 177 15.28 -3.88 -1.29
N SER A 178 16.41 -3.17 -1.29
CA SER A 178 17.74 -3.69 -1.57
C SER A 178 17.90 -4.33 -2.97
N LEU A 179 16.97 -4.04 -3.91
CA LEU A 179 17.02 -4.51 -5.29
C LEU A 179 17.81 -3.52 -6.16
N GLU A 180 18.63 -4.05 -7.06
CA GLU A 180 19.35 -3.26 -8.05
C GLU A 180 18.44 -2.83 -9.20
N ASN A 181 18.43 -1.54 -9.51
CA ASN A 181 17.68 -0.97 -10.63
C ASN A 181 18.44 -1.19 -11.94
N SER A 182 18.36 -2.39 -12.51
CA SER A 182 18.99 -2.73 -13.82
C SER A 182 18.28 -2.09 -15.01
N GLN A 183 17.04 -1.67 -14.83
CA GLN A 183 16.23 -0.91 -15.79
C GLN A 183 15.48 0.20 -15.07
N VAL A 184 15.02 1.20 -15.83
CA VAL A 184 14.23 2.33 -15.36
C VAL A 184 12.94 2.41 -16.17
N LEU A 185 11.81 2.62 -15.48
CA LEU A 185 10.50 2.80 -16.10
C LEU A 185 10.25 4.28 -16.39
N LEU A 186 9.99 4.59 -17.66
CA LEU A 186 9.38 5.84 -18.10
C LEU A 186 7.90 5.60 -18.34
N GLN A 187 7.04 6.43 -17.74
CA GLN A 187 5.59 6.21 -17.79
C GLN A 187 4.84 7.56 -17.97
N GLU A 188 3.72 7.51 -18.65
CA GLU A 188 2.75 8.60 -18.73
C GLU A 188 2.40 9.09 -17.32
N TYR A 189 2.42 10.41 -17.11
CA TYR A 189 1.92 11.01 -15.88
C TYR A 189 0.39 11.10 -15.95
N LEU A 190 -0.27 10.38 -15.05
CA LEU A 190 -1.73 10.37 -14.97
C LEU A 190 -2.23 11.60 -14.20
N VAL A 191 -3.18 12.32 -14.81
CA VAL A 191 -3.86 13.48 -14.20
C VAL A 191 -5.27 13.03 -13.78
N GLY A 192 -5.61 13.22 -12.52
CA GLY A 192 -6.91 12.82 -11.99
C GLY A 192 -6.93 12.80 -10.47
N THR A 193 -7.91 12.08 -9.92
CA THR A 193 -7.99 11.79 -8.49
C THR A 193 -7.51 10.37 -8.24
N GLU A 194 -6.64 10.20 -7.27
CA GLU A 194 -6.11 8.90 -6.89
C GLU A 194 -7.02 8.22 -5.88
N TYR A 195 -7.28 6.95 -6.13
CA TYR A 195 -8.06 6.08 -5.25
C TYR A 195 -7.32 4.79 -4.98
N VAL A 196 -7.61 4.21 -3.83
CA VAL A 196 -7.25 2.84 -3.49
C VAL A 196 -8.50 1.98 -3.52
N VAL A 197 -8.39 0.78 -4.08
CA VAL A 197 -9.44 -0.24 -4.01
C VAL A 197 -8.85 -1.48 -3.36
N ASN A 198 -9.29 -1.75 -2.13
CA ASN A 198 -8.89 -2.92 -1.36
C ASN A 198 -9.91 -4.04 -1.57
N MET A 199 -9.41 -5.22 -1.90
CA MET A 199 -10.24 -6.41 -2.10
C MET A 199 -9.62 -7.62 -1.41
N VAL A 200 -10.45 -8.62 -1.13
CA VAL A 200 -10.02 -9.98 -0.79
C VAL A 200 -10.63 -10.94 -1.80
N SER A 201 -9.79 -11.78 -2.38
CA SER A 201 -10.17 -12.80 -3.34
C SER A 201 -10.27 -14.18 -2.69
N LEU A 202 -11.24 -14.98 -3.14
CA LEU A 202 -11.31 -16.42 -2.89
C LEU A 202 -11.75 -17.12 -4.17
N ASN A 203 -10.95 -18.07 -4.66
CA ASN A 203 -11.22 -18.83 -5.89
C ASN A 203 -11.50 -17.96 -7.13
N GLY A 204 -10.92 -16.73 -7.16
CA GLY A 204 -11.09 -15.78 -8.27
C GLY A 204 -12.30 -14.86 -8.16
N TYR A 205 -13.08 -14.92 -7.08
CA TYR A 205 -14.16 -13.99 -6.76
C TYR A 205 -13.68 -12.97 -5.73
N GLN A 206 -14.05 -11.69 -5.87
CA GLN A 206 -13.55 -10.60 -5.04
C GLN A 206 -14.64 -9.98 -4.18
N LEU A 207 -14.37 -9.87 -2.87
CA LEU A 207 -15.09 -9.00 -1.94
C LEU A 207 -14.35 -7.66 -1.87
N VAL A 208 -15.07 -6.55 -2.10
CA VAL A 208 -14.55 -5.19 -1.88
C VAL A 208 -14.65 -4.88 -0.39
N THR A 209 -13.53 -4.52 0.22
CA THR A 209 -13.47 -4.21 1.65
C THR A 209 -13.45 -2.71 1.92
N GLU A 210 -12.67 -1.96 1.16
CA GLU A 210 -12.59 -0.49 1.23
C GLU A 210 -12.28 0.12 -0.14
N VAL A 211 -12.88 1.28 -0.42
CA VAL A 211 -12.42 2.20 -1.45
C VAL A 211 -12.02 3.51 -0.76
N VAL A 212 -10.80 3.95 -0.99
CA VAL A 212 -10.22 5.11 -0.32
C VAL A 212 -9.87 6.17 -1.35
N LYS A 213 -10.28 7.41 -1.11
CA LYS A 213 -9.87 8.57 -1.89
C LYS A 213 -8.64 9.19 -1.26
N TYR A 214 -7.58 9.36 -2.03
CA TYR A 214 -6.39 10.11 -1.62
C TYR A 214 -6.51 11.57 -2.00
N THR A 215 -6.33 12.44 -1.01
CA THR A 215 -6.20 13.88 -1.23
C THR A 215 -4.75 14.28 -0.99
N LYS A 216 -4.17 14.96 -1.97
CA LYS A 216 -2.79 15.46 -1.90
C LYS A 216 -2.77 16.98 -1.74
N ARG A 217 -1.74 17.47 -1.08
CA ARG A 217 -1.51 18.89 -0.84
C ARG A 217 -0.18 19.33 -1.46
N VAL A 218 -0.20 20.47 -2.13
CA VAL A 218 1.02 21.16 -2.58
C VAL A 218 1.49 22.05 -1.43
N LEU A 219 2.69 21.81 -0.92
CA LEU A 219 3.31 22.65 0.10
C LEU A 219 3.93 23.91 -0.52
N GLU A 220 4.22 24.92 0.30
CA GLU A 220 4.90 26.16 -0.15
C GLU A 220 6.26 25.88 -0.80
N THR A 221 6.92 24.79 -0.43
CA THR A 221 8.15 24.30 -1.04
C THR A 221 7.97 23.77 -2.46
N GLY A 222 6.72 23.59 -2.93
CA GLY A 222 6.37 22.93 -4.19
C GLY A 222 6.30 21.40 -4.09
N SER A 223 6.60 20.81 -2.94
CA SER A 223 6.45 19.36 -2.71
C SER A 223 4.98 18.97 -2.67
N ILE A 224 4.66 17.81 -3.24
CA ILE A 224 3.32 17.22 -3.18
C ILE A 224 3.35 16.11 -2.14
N VAL A 225 2.50 16.22 -1.11
CA VAL A 225 2.40 15.26 -0.01
C VAL A 225 0.97 14.76 0.14
N TYR A 226 0.78 13.60 0.74
CA TYR A 226 -0.54 13.14 1.16
C TYR A 226 -1.06 14.04 2.28
N ASP A 227 -2.34 14.37 2.20
CA ASP A 227 -3.04 15.22 3.17
C ASP A 227 -4.08 14.40 3.94
N ILE A 228 -5.02 13.79 3.23
CA ILE A 228 -6.11 13.00 3.80
C ILE A 228 -6.35 11.77 2.94
N ASP A 229 -6.55 10.61 3.60
CA ASP A 229 -7.13 9.43 3.01
C ASP A 229 -8.55 9.27 3.58
N GLN A 230 -9.54 9.20 2.69
CA GLN A 230 -10.95 9.18 3.05
C GLN A 230 -11.65 7.96 2.46
N LEU A 231 -12.38 7.20 3.28
CA LEU A 231 -13.25 6.14 2.78
C LEU A 231 -14.38 6.71 1.92
N LEU A 232 -14.59 6.10 0.74
CA LEU A 232 -15.66 6.45 -0.20
C LEU A 232 -16.87 5.56 0.07
N ALA A 233 -18.07 6.16 0.14
CA ALA A 233 -19.29 5.37 0.22
C ALA A 233 -19.58 4.66 -1.12
N CYS A 234 -20.16 3.46 -1.09
CA CYS A 234 -20.45 2.70 -2.31
C CYS A 234 -21.49 3.38 -3.23
N THR A 235 -22.22 4.35 -2.70
CA THR A 235 -23.18 5.20 -3.44
C THR A 235 -22.53 6.37 -4.16
N ASP A 236 -21.28 6.70 -3.82
CA ASP A 236 -20.63 7.91 -4.31
C ASP A 236 -19.83 7.64 -5.60
N ALA A 237 -19.89 8.58 -6.53
CA ALA A 237 -19.04 8.50 -7.73
C ALA A 237 -17.56 8.72 -7.34
N PRO A 238 -16.63 8.01 -7.99
CA PRO A 238 -16.78 7.03 -9.05
C PRO A 238 -16.68 5.56 -8.57
N TYR A 239 -17.20 5.21 -7.39
CA TYR A 239 -17.05 3.89 -6.75
C TYR A 239 -17.28 2.72 -7.71
N ALA A 240 -18.44 2.69 -8.38
CA ALA A 240 -18.82 1.56 -9.24
C ALA A 240 -17.83 1.33 -10.40
N GLU A 241 -17.33 2.41 -11.01
CA GLU A 241 -16.35 2.32 -12.10
C GLU A 241 -14.99 1.85 -11.61
N LEU A 242 -14.53 2.36 -10.46
CA LEU A 242 -13.28 1.93 -9.82
C LEU A 242 -13.31 0.44 -9.49
N VAL A 243 -14.38 -0.03 -8.87
CA VAL A 243 -14.58 -1.45 -8.51
C VAL A 243 -14.64 -2.35 -9.75
N ALA A 244 -15.43 -1.97 -10.75
CA ALA A 244 -15.56 -2.74 -11.98
C ALA A 244 -14.24 -2.85 -12.74
N TYR A 245 -13.45 -1.78 -12.79
CA TYR A 245 -12.12 -1.76 -13.40
C TYR A 245 -11.15 -2.64 -12.60
N THR A 246 -11.08 -2.44 -11.28
CA THR A 246 -10.13 -3.17 -10.41
C THR A 246 -10.39 -4.67 -10.40
N ARG A 247 -11.66 -5.13 -10.42
CA ARG A 247 -11.98 -6.56 -10.56
C ARG A 247 -11.36 -7.18 -11.81
N LYS A 248 -11.37 -6.46 -12.94
CA LYS A 248 -10.72 -6.91 -14.19
C LYS A 248 -9.20 -6.94 -14.06
N VAL A 249 -8.60 -5.93 -13.38
CA VAL A 249 -7.16 -5.87 -13.09
C VAL A 249 -6.74 -7.05 -12.22
N VAL A 250 -7.43 -7.30 -11.10
CA VAL A 250 -7.20 -8.44 -10.20
C VAL A 250 -7.21 -9.77 -10.98
N LYS A 251 -8.20 -9.93 -11.88
CA LYS A 251 -8.32 -11.12 -12.70
C LYS A 251 -7.16 -11.26 -13.70
N CYS A 252 -6.78 -10.22 -14.44
CA CYS A 252 -5.72 -10.33 -15.46
C CYS A 252 -4.34 -10.55 -14.84
N LEU A 253 -4.14 -10.14 -13.58
CA LEU A 253 -2.90 -10.40 -12.81
C LEU A 253 -2.94 -11.75 -12.06
N GLY A 254 -3.97 -12.53 -12.23
CA GLY A 254 -4.08 -13.87 -11.63
C GLY A 254 -4.14 -13.86 -10.12
N ILE A 255 -4.67 -12.80 -9.48
CA ILE A 255 -4.89 -12.75 -8.03
C ILE A 255 -6.20 -13.47 -7.73
N ARG A 256 -6.09 -14.76 -7.41
CA ARG A 256 -7.23 -15.64 -7.19
C ARG A 256 -7.62 -15.77 -5.72
N ASN A 257 -6.64 -15.64 -4.83
CA ASN A 257 -6.81 -15.80 -3.40
C ASN A 257 -6.02 -14.75 -2.63
N GLY A 258 -6.55 -14.33 -1.48
CA GLY A 258 -5.91 -13.37 -0.60
C GLY A 258 -6.20 -11.90 -0.93
N PRO A 259 -5.54 -10.99 -0.22
CA PRO A 259 -5.79 -9.56 -0.32
C PRO A 259 -5.14 -8.96 -1.57
N SER A 260 -5.74 -7.88 -2.06
CA SER A 260 -5.14 -7.00 -3.05
C SER A 260 -5.38 -5.54 -2.69
N HIS A 261 -4.34 -4.73 -2.89
CA HIS A 261 -4.32 -3.29 -2.69
C HIS A 261 -4.00 -2.63 -4.02
N ALA A 262 -4.99 -1.99 -4.65
CA ALA A 262 -4.86 -1.39 -5.97
C ALA A 262 -4.92 0.14 -5.87
N GLU A 263 -3.87 0.82 -6.36
CA GLU A 263 -3.84 2.27 -6.55
C GLU A 263 -4.31 2.59 -7.98
N VAL A 264 -5.38 3.36 -8.09
CA VAL A 264 -6.07 3.66 -9.36
C VAL A 264 -6.22 5.17 -9.50
N MET A 265 -5.71 5.72 -10.59
CA MET A 265 -5.97 7.11 -10.97
C MET A 265 -7.28 7.18 -11.76
N TYR A 266 -8.26 7.92 -11.24
CA TYR A 266 -9.48 8.22 -11.98
C TYR A 266 -9.26 9.50 -12.79
N THR A 267 -9.01 9.30 -14.09
CA THR A 267 -8.73 10.35 -15.07
C THR A 267 -10.01 10.80 -15.79
N GLU A 268 -9.93 11.80 -16.67
CA GLU A 268 -11.04 12.19 -17.55
C GLU A 268 -11.50 11.06 -18.50
N ASP A 269 -10.58 10.12 -18.83
CA ASP A 269 -10.84 8.93 -19.66
C ASP A 269 -11.31 7.72 -18.81
N GLY A 270 -11.54 7.88 -17.51
CA GLY A 270 -11.87 6.82 -16.57
C GLY A 270 -10.67 6.27 -15.80
N PRO A 271 -10.83 5.09 -15.13
CA PRO A 271 -9.81 4.56 -14.25
C PRO A 271 -8.61 3.96 -15.01
N LYS A 272 -7.40 4.26 -14.52
CA LYS A 272 -6.12 3.68 -14.98
C LYS A 272 -5.31 3.20 -13.78
N LEU A 273 -4.74 2.00 -13.86
CA LEU A 273 -3.92 1.44 -12.78
C LEU A 273 -2.62 2.22 -12.62
N VAL A 274 -2.30 2.59 -11.38
CA VAL A 274 -0.98 3.08 -10.97
C VAL A 274 -0.11 1.91 -10.51
N GLU A 275 -0.64 1.10 -9.59
CA GLU A 275 0.02 -0.08 -9.02
C GLU A 275 -1.02 -0.99 -8.33
N ILE A 276 -0.73 -2.29 -8.24
CA ILE A 276 -1.47 -3.23 -7.39
C ILE A 276 -0.50 -4.19 -6.71
N ALA A 277 -0.75 -4.45 -5.44
CA ALA A 277 0.00 -5.41 -4.65
C ALA A 277 -0.88 -6.55 -4.17
N ALA A 278 -0.38 -7.80 -4.22
CA ALA A 278 -1.07 -8.99 -3.70
C ALA A 278 -0.78 -9.17 -2.20
N ARG A 279 -1.08 -8.14 -1.42
CA ARG A 279 -0.95 -8.08 0.04
C ARG A 279 -1.94 -7.08 0.60
N THR A 280 -2.08 -7.05 1.93
CA THR A 280 -2.92 -6.06 2.61
C THR A 280 -2.37 -4.64 2.48
N ASP A 281 -3.26 -3.66 2.48
CA ASP A 281 -2.93 -2.24 2.48
C ASP A 281 -1.99 -1.89 3.64
N GLY A 282 -0.92 -1.14 3.37
CA GLY A 282 0.11 -0.79 4.35
C GLY A 282 -0.32 0.23 5.41
N ILE A 283 -1.37 1.00 5.13
CA ILE A 283 -1.86 2.09 6.01
C ILE A 283 -3.07 1.65 6.83
N LEU A 284 -3.68 0.51 6.51
CA LEU A 284 -4.89 -0.01 7.14
C LEU A 284 -4.79 -0.09 8.67
N ARG A 285 -5.89 0.32 9.32
CA ARG A 285 -6.11 0.16 10.76
C ARG A 285 -7.36 -0.68 10.99
N PRO A 286 -7.21 -1.95 11.44
CA PRO A 286 -8.35 -2.85 11.64
C PRO A 286 -9.46 -2.27 12.50
N GLY A 287 -9.10 -1.50 13.55
CA GLY A 287 -10.08 -0.84 14.43
C GLY A 287 -10.90 0.23 13.69
N VAL A 288 -10.32 0.94 12.72
CA VAL A 288 -11.06 1.91 11.88
C VAL A 288 -12.03 1.17 10.96
N SER A 289 -11.55 0.15 10.23
CA SER A 289 -12.39 -0.65 9.33
C SER A 289 -13.58 -1.31 10.07
N ALA A 290 -13.33 -1.86 11.26
CA ALA A 290 -14.39 -2.44 12.09
C ALA A 290 -15.50 -1.45 12.45
N LEU A 291 -15.15 -0.17 12.69
CA LEU A 291 -16.11 0.89 13.03
C LEU A 291 -16.82 1.48 11.81
N THR A 292 -16.28 1.34 10.61
CA THR A 292 -16.72 2.06 9.41
C THR A 292 -17.41 1.16 8.42
N THR A 293 -16.73 0.14 7.92
CA THR A 293 -17.25 -0.82 6.94
C THR A 293 -17.76 -2.12 7.59
N GLY A 294 -17.42 -2.34 8.87
CA GLY A 294 -17.77 -3.55 9.63
C GLY A 294 -16.88 -4.75 9.35
N LEU A 295 -16.35 -4.89 8.14
CA LEU A 295 -15.46 -5.97 7.73
C LEU A 295 -14.32 -5.39 6.87
N GLY A 296 -13.19 -5.11 7.50
CA GLY A 296 -12.00 -4.62 6.82
C GLY A 296 -11.21 -5.71 6.11
N GLN A 297 -10.21 -5.31 5.32
CA GLN A 297 -9.40 -6.22 4.52
C GLN A 297 -8.70 -7.31 5.37
N ILE A 298 -8.22 -6.96 6.55
CA ILE A 298 -7.57 -7.93 7.48
C ILE A 298 -8.55 -9.00 7.93
N ASP A 299 -9.74 -8.58 8.39
CA ASP A 299 -10.78 -9.51 8.87
C ASP A 299 -11.32 -10.37 7.73
N ALA A 300 -11.57 -9.78 6.57
CA ALA A 300 -12.02 -10.49 5.38
C ALA A 300 -10.97 -11.51 4.89
N CYS A 301 -9.67 -11.15 4.90
CA CYS A 301 -8.60 -12.05 4.53
C CYS A 301 -8.48 -13.22 5.52
N ALA A 302 -8.51 -12.97 6.82
CA ALA A 302 -8.50 -14.02 7.82
C ALA A 302 -9.72 -14.93 7.68
N LEU A 303 -10.91 -14.37 7.42
CA LEU A 303 -12.14 -15.12 7.19
C LEU A 303 -12.05 -16.04 5.96
N SER A 304 -11.50 -15.55 4.84
CA SER A 304 -11.33 -16.34 3.61
C SER A 304 -10.42 -17.56 3.82
N ILE A 305 -9.50 -17.50 4.79
CA ILE A 305 -8.57 -18.57 5.13
C ILE A 305 -9.20 -19.53 6.14
N THR A 306 -9.77 -19.00 7.24
CA THR A 306 -10.19 -19.79 8.39
C THR A 306 -11.61 -20.33 8.28
N ARG A 307 -12.48 -19.63 7.55
CA ARG A 307 -13.89 -19.97 7.36
C ARG A 307 -14.33 -19.70 5.92
N PRO A 308 -13.77 -20.41 4.91
CA PRO A 308 -14.00 -20.13 3.49
C PRO A 308 -15.47 -20.22 3.09
N LEU A 309 -16.24 -21.14 3.64
CA LEU A 309 -17.69 -21.26 3.35
C LEU A 309 -18.47 -20.01 3.80
N GLU A 310 -18.12 -19.41 4.92
CA GLU A 310 -18.73 -18.16 5.39
C GLU A 310 -18.36 -16.98 4.49
N PHE A 311 -17.10 -16.94 4.05
CA PHE A 311 -16.64 -15.95 3.09
C PHE A 311 -17.36 -16.10 1.73
N GLU A 312 -17.59 -17.33 1.24
CA GLU A 312 -18.36 -17.59 0.03
C GLU A 312 -19.82 -17.12 0.15
N GLN A 313 -20.43 -17.22 1.33
CA GLN A 313 -21.77 -16.67 1.58
C GLN A 313 -21.78 -15.14 1.46
N LEU A 314 -20.75 -14.45 1.95
CA LEU A 314 -20.60 -13.00 1.76
C LEU A 314 -20.44 -12.64 0.28
N LEU A 315 -19.65 -13.40 -0.47
CA LEU A 315 -19.49 -13.20 -1.92
C LEU A 315 -20.82 -13.41 -2.67
N ALA A 316 -21.59 -14.45 -2.31
CA ALA A 316 -22.88 -14.75 -2.93
C ALA A 316 -23.93 -13.65 -2.65
N GLY A 317 -23.83 -12.97 -1.51
CA GLY A 317 -24.67 -11.83 -1.17
C GLY A 317 -24.44 -10.63 -2.08
N ASN A 318 -23.30 -10.57 -2.80
CA ASN A 318 -22.91 -9.54 -3.76
C ASN A 318 -23.19 -8.11 -3.25
N GLN A 319 -23.01 -7.91 -1.95
CA GLN A 319 -23.24 -6.62 -1.31
C GLN A 319 -21.93 -5.87 -1.18
N ASP A 320 -21.95 -4.62 -1.64
CA ASP A 320 -20.89 -3.67 -1.32
C ASP A 320 -20.98 -3.31 0.18
N TYR A 321 -19.87 -2.91 0.77
CA TYR A 321 -19.88 -2.46 2.16
C TYR A 321 -20.77 -1.22 2.34
N VAL A 322 -21.35 -1.11 3.52
CA VAL A 322 -22.10 0.09 3.93
C VAL A 322 -21.22 0.92 4.85
N LEU A 323 -20.96 2.15 4.45
CA LEU A 323 -20.18 3.07 5.28
C LEU A 323 -21.07 3.58 6.43
N SER A 324 -20.82 3.08 7.64
CA SER A 324 -21.57 3.44 8.84
C SER A 324 -21.06 4.72 9.51
N ARG A 325 -19.80 5.09 9.25
CA ARG A 325 -19.13 6.29 9.76
C ARG A 325 -18.16 6.84 8.74
N HIS A 326 -17.96 8.14 8.76
CA HIS A 326 -16.93 8.81 7.98
C HIS A 326 -15.57 8.67 8.65
N THR A 327 -14.50 8.74 7.85
CA THR A 327 -13.11 8.71 8.34
C THR A 327 -12.26 9.72 7.58
N TYR A 328 -11.30 10.32 8.30
CA TYR A 328 -10.10 10.92 7.70
C TYR A 328 -8.87 10.30 8.34
N ASN A 329 -7.99 9.72 7.51
CA ASN A 329 -6.63 9.44 7.91
C ASN A 329 -5.81 10.69 7.56
N VAL A 330 -5.52 11.49 8.57
CA VAL A 330 -4.85 12.79 8.41
C VAL A 330 -3.35 12.56 8.45
N CYS A 331 -2.70 12.67 7.29
CA CYS A 331 -1.25 12.60 7.18
C CYS A 331 -0.63 13.86 7.79
N LEU A 332 0.20 13.69 8.82
CA LEU A 332 0.80 14.81 9.54
C LEU A 332 1.86 15.54 8.70
N ILE A 333 1.87 16.86 8.79
CA ILE A 333 2.77 17.74 8.04
C ILE A 333 3.60 18.57 9.03
N ASN A 334 4.90 18.39 9.01
CA ASN A 334 5.83 19.24 9.76
C ASN A 334 6.31 20.41 8.90
N HIS A 335 6.22 21.62 9.43
CA HIS A 335 6.59 22.84 8.70
C HIS A 335 7.99 23.37 9.06
N SER A 336 8.64 22.86 10.12
CA SER A 336 9.88 23.43 10.63
C SER A 336 10.87 22.38 11.11
N GLU A 337 12.15 22.71 11.15
CA GLU A 337 13.13 21.88 11.83
C GLU A 337 13.00 21.98 13.35
N GLY A 338 13.11 20.84 14.04
CA GLY A 338 13.07 20.82 15.49
C GLY A 338 13.27 19.44 16.11
N VAL A 339 13.09 19.36 17.42
CA VAL A 339 13.09 18.09 18.15
C VAL A 339 11.63 17.68 18.34
N PHE A 340 11.29 16.48 17.92
CA PHE A 340 9.95 15.94 17.96
C PHE A 340 9.50 15.66 19.40
N CYS A 341 8.32 16.16 19.79
CA CYS A 341 7.73 15.99 21.11
C CYS A 341 6.22 15.88 21.02
N THR A 342 5.66 14.73 21.37
CA THR A 342 4.25 14.42 21.13
C THR A 342 3.30 14.77 22.28
N GLY A 343 3.80 15.04 23.48
CA GLY A 343 2.96 15.11 24.71
C GLY A 343 1.79 16.10 24.62
N ALA A 344 2.07 17.35 24.26
CA ALA A 344 1.04 18.40 24.13
C ALA A 344 0.09 18.10 22.96
N PHE A 345 0.62 17.61 21.84
CA PHE A 345 -0.19 17.26 20.67
C PHE A 345 -1.18 16.12 20.98
N VAL A 346 -0.70 15.02 21.56
CA VAL A 346 -1.57 13.88 21.95
C VAL A 346 -2.67 14.32 22.93
N GLN A 347 -2.33 15.18 23.88
CA GLN A 347 -3.32 15.71 24.82
C GLN A 347 -4.43 16.49 24.10
N GLN A 348 -4.08 17.32 23.11
CA GLN A 348 -5.07 18.06 22.33
C GLN A 348 -5.86 17.15 21.38
N LEU A 349 -5.20 16.18 20.72
CA LEU A 349 -5.90 15.21 19.88
C LEU A 349 -6.99 14.45 20.64
N ARG A 350 -6.73 14.05 21.88
CA ARG A 350 -7.72 13.36 22.73
C ARG A 350 -8.95 14.20 23.08
N SER A 351 -8.90 15.52 22.90
CA SER A 351 -10.06 16.41 23.10
C SER A 351 -10.93 16.58 21.86
N LEU A 352 -10.47 16.09 20.68
CA LEU A 352 -11.24 16.13 19.44
C LEU A 352 -12.33 15.05 19.46
N ALA A 353 -13.55 15.40 19.07
CA ALA A 353 -14.69 14.49 19.15
C ALA A 353 -14.59 13.29 18.20
N SER A 354 -13.90 13.46 17.06
CA SER A 354 -13.69 12.41 16.07
C SER A 354 -12.37 11.64 16.24
N PHE A 355 -11.52 11.99 17.21
CA PHE A 355 -10.24 11.34 17.42
C PHE A 355 -10.40 9.85 17.75
N PHE A 356 -9.73 8.99 16.96
CA PHE A 356 -9.69 7.56 17.20
C PHE A 356 -8.30 7.10 17.65
N GLU A 357 -7.27 7.36 16.84
CA GLU A 357 -5.90 6.90 17.07
C GLU A 357 -4.89 7.87 16.44
N VAL A 358 -3.67 7.87 16.93
CA VAL A 358 -2.52 8.47 16.25
C VAL A 358 -1.36 7.50 16.19
N VAL A 359 -0.70 7.44 15.05
CA VAL A 359 0.52 6.66 14.83
C VAL A 359 1.63 7.59 14.44
N PHE A 360 2.70 7.59 15.21
CA PHE A 360 3.91 8.35 14.88
C PHE A 360 4.92 7.43 14.22
N TYR A 361 5.60 7.96 13.20
CA TYR A 361 6.68 7.28 12.47
C TYR A 361 8.07 7.73 12.96
N VAL A 362 8.08 8.72 13.85
CA VAL A 362 9.27 9.33 14.46
C VAL A 362 9.20 9.16 15.97
N GLU A 363 10.32 8.87 16.62
CA GLU A 363 10.40 8.74 18.07
C GLU A 363 10.54 10.12 18.75
N ASN A 364 10.01 10.23 19.96
CA ASN A 364 10.22 11.42 20.79
C ASN A 364 11.71 11.67 21.02
N GLY A 365 12.12 12.92 20.87
CA GLY A 365 13.51 13.35 21.01
C GLY A 365 14.31 13.32 19.71
N GLN A 366 13.81 12.72 18.64
CA GLN A 366 14.47 12.77 17.34
C GLN A 366 14.34 14.15 16.70
N ARG A 367 15.36 14.54 15.93
CA ARG A 367 15.30 15.74 15.08
C ARG A 367 14.49 15.42 13.83
N ILE A 368 13.54 16.28 13.51
CA ILE A 368 12.75 16.21 12.29
C ILE A 368 12.96 17.46 11.43
N ALA A 369 12.87 17.27 10.12
CA ALA A 369 12.90 18.32 9.12
C ALA A 369 11.47 18.60 8.60
N PRO A 370 11.26 19.69 7.85
CA PRO A 370 9.98 19.92 7.16
C PRO A 370 9.62 18.75 6.25
N THR A 371 8.33 18.42 6.23
CA THR A 371 7.79 17.37 5.38
C THR A 371 7.98 17.70 3.90
N ARG A 372 8.45 16.74 3.11
CA ARG A 372 8.70 16.86 1.66
C ARG A 372 8.09 15.71 0.86
N ASP A 373 7.88 14.58 1.49
CA ASP A 373 7.37 13.33 0.90
C ASP A 373 6.71 12.45 1.98
N VAL A 374 6.20 11.30 1.59
CA VAL A 374 5.54 10.34 2.49
C VAL A 374 6.47 9.84 3.61
N PHE A 375 7.78 9.74 3.40
CA PHE A 375 8.74 9.23 4.38
C PHE A 375 9.13 10.28 5.42
N SER A 376 8.97 11.55 5.10
CA SER A 376 9.25 12.67 6.00
C SER A 376 8.02 13.14 6.79
N GLN A 377 6.87 12.48 6.60
CA GLN A 377 5.67 12.74 7.41
C GLN A 377 5.86 12.15 8.81
N PRO A 378 5.59 12.93 9.88
CA PRO A 378 5.84 12.47 11.25
C PRO A 378 4.85 11.44 11.76
N GLY A 379 3.73 11.23 11.07
CA GLY A 379 2.72 10.26 11.47
C GLY A 379 1.38 10.43 10.78
N THR A 380 0.37 9.71 11.27
CA THR A 380 -1.03 9.78 10.80
C THR A 380 -1.98 9.82 11.98
N VAL A 381 -2.96 10.73 11.95
CA VAL A 381 -4.08 10.78 12.89
C VAL A 381 -5.31 10.19 12.22
N TYR A 382 -5.98 9.26 12.88
CA TYR A 382 -7.22 8.65 12.42
C TYR A 382 -8.41 9.30 13.11
N LEU A 383 -9.29 9.92 12.32
CA LEU A 383 -10.54 10.52 12.75
C LEU A 383 -11.70 9.66 12.29
N VAL A 384 -12.66 9.36 13.16
CA VAL A 384 -13.85 8.55 12.86
C VAL A 384 -15.08 9.18 13.53
N HIS A 385 -16.11 9.52 12.75
CA HIS A 385 -17.34 10.09 13.28
C HIS A 385 -18.54 9.84 12.38
N THR A 386 -19.76 9.89 12.92
CA THR A 386 -20.99 9.77 12.12
C THR A 386 -21.33 11.05 11.36
N ASP A 387 -20.84 12.20 11.81
CA ASP A 387 -21.02 13.51 11.20
C ASP A 387 -19.70 13.94 10.53
N LEU A 388 -19.75 14.12 9.22
CA LEU A 388 -18.60 14.55 8.41
C LEU A 388 -18.14 15.97 8.79
N ALA A 389 -19.09 16.88 9.12
CA ALA A 389 -18.74 18.24 9.51
C ALA A 389 -17.89 18.28 10.79
N GLN A 390 -18.12 17.33 11.73
CA GLN A 390 -17.26 17.20 12.91
C GLN A 390 -15.84 16.77 12.54
N ILE A 391 -15.68 15.82 11.59
CA ILE A 391 -14.35 15.40 11.11
C ILE A 391 -13.62 16.56 10.45
N GLU A 392 -14.32 17.34 9.61
CA GLU A 392 -13.75 18.51 8.93
C GLU A 392 -13.29 19.59 9.92
N ALA A 393 -14.07 19.84 10.97
CA ALA A 393 -13.71 20.78 12.04
C ALA A 393 -12.47 20.30 12.81
N ASP A 394 -12.43 19.03 13.19
CA ASP A 394 -11.29 18.43 13.90
C ASP A 394 -10.05 18.36 13.03
N TYR A 395 -10.20 18.06 11.73
CA TYR A 395 -9.11 18.14 10.75
C TYR A 395 -8.53 19.56 10.65
N ALA A 396 -9.38 20.59 10.53
CA ALA A 396 -8.94 21.98 10.50
C ALA A 396 -8.14 22.32 11.77
N ARG A 397 -8.60 21.84 12.93
CA ARG A 397 -7.92 22.04 14.20
C ARG A 397 -6.54 21.37 14.24
N ILE A 398 -6.38 20.16 13.66
CA ILE A 398 -5.06 19.50 13.52
C ILE A 398 -4.13 20.38 12.68
N ARG A 399 -4.59 20.90 11.54
CA ARG A 399 -3.79 21.79 10.68
C ARG A 399 -3.35 23.09 11.37
N GLU A 400 -4.21 23.67 12.23
CA GLU A 400 -3.87 24.82 13.06
C GLU A 400 -2.76 24.47 14.07
N MET A 401 -2.87 23.32 14.73
CA MET A 401 -1.87 22.84 15.69
C MET A 401 -0.51 22.60 15.02
N GLU A 402 -0.48 22.03 13.82
CA GLU A 402 0.74 21.84 13.03
C GLU A 402 1.39 23.16 12.61
N ALA A 403 0.59 24.12 12.14
CA ALA A 403 1.07 25.45 11.79
C ALA A 403 1.68 26.18 13.00
N ALA A 404 1.17 25.92 14.21
CA ALA A 404 1.72 26.40 15.47
C ALA A 404 2.96 25.61 15.96
N GLY A 405 3.36 24.54 15.27
CA GLY A 405 4.52 23.71 15.64
C GLY A 405 4.34 22.88 16.91
N ILE A 406 3.13 22.47 17.24
CA ILE A 406 2.76 21.85 18.52
C ILE A 406 3.56 20.62 18.92
N TYR A 407 4.06 19.86 17.94
CA TYR A 407 4.87 18.68 18.20
C TYR A 407 6.38 18.93 18.07
N LEU A 408 6.78 20.19 18.10
CA LEU A 408 8.18 20.58 18.22
C LEU A 408 8.46 21.07 19.63
N GLN A 409 9.60 20.64 20.19
CA GLN A 409 10.04 21.17 21.46
C GLN A 409 10.36 22.67 21.33
N GLU A 410 9.77 23.49 22.19
CA GLU A 410 10.11 24.91 22.25
C GLU A 410 11.63 25.10 22.43
N LYS A 411 12.20 25.98 21.64
CA LYS A 411 13.61 26.41 21.86
C LYS A 411 13.64 27.14 23.20
N LYS A 412 14.27 26.53 24.21
CA LYS A 412 14.58 27.18 25.47
C LYS A 412 15.57 28.32 25.25
#